data_d57b2083064a249fdc9fc031197535fa
#
_entry.id   d57b2083064a249fdc9fc031197535fa
#
_cell.length_a   1.000
_cell.length_b   1.000
_cell.length_c   1.000
_cell.angle_alpha   90.00
_cell.angle_beta   90.00
_cell.angle_gamma   90.00
#
_symmetry.space_group_name_H-M   'P 1'
#
loop_
_entity.id
_entity.type
_entity.pdbx_description
1 polymer ?
#
loop_
_entity_poly.entity_id
_entity_poly.type
_entity_poly.pdbx_seq_one_letter_code
_entity_poly.pdbx_strand_id
1 'polypeptide(L)'
;MKIGLIGAGRLGICLALLLEKAGYEVVVSDCRHDYVIGLNNRVITTSEPEVAELLDNAKNFTAVTDNLEVIKQCDFIFTLVATPSLPSGDYDVSSVWQVVEDFKSAEFSVRGKTLIVGCTTNPGDCDAFQDSLEEAGVNVFYNPEFIAQGTIVRDLQRADMVLIGGYDNDIFDILSEMYHRIQVTEPKINFMSPKAAEIVKLATNCFLTTKISYANMLGEVMTLAGLEDEIDTVLGAIGDDSRVGRKFLKYGYGYGGPCLPRDNRSFAAFAKKMGLVYNLGYTTDNFNDEHAIFLTNY
;
A
#
# COMPACT_ATOMS: atom_id res chain seq x y z
N MET A 1 0.98 -15.26 19.76
CA MET A 1 0.52 -13.86 19.64
C MET A 1 -0.68 -13.85 18.72
N LYS A 2 -1.71 -13.07 19.04
CA LYS A 2 -2.93 -12.92 18.25
C LYS A 2 -2.87 -11.58 17.51
N ILE A 3 -3.07 -11.62 16.20
CA ILE A 3 -2.99 -10.45 15.32
C ILE A 3 -4.38 -10.17 14.76
N GLY A 4 -4.78 -8.90 14.80
CA GLY A 4 -6.02 -8.40 14.25
C GLY A 4 -5.83 -7.77 12.88
N LEU A 5 -6.82 -7.90 12.00
CA LEU A 5 -6.90 -7.13 10.77
C LEU A 5 -8.32 -6.54 10.63
N ILE A 6 -8.41 -5.25 10.42
CA ILE A 6 -9.66 -4.54 10.11
C ILE A 6 -9.67 -4.24 8.61
N GLY A 7 -10.61 -4.84 7.88
CA GLY A 7 -10.69 -4.81 6.43
C GLY A 7 -10.07 -6.05 5.79
N ALA A 8 -10.88 -7.08 5.53
CA ALA A 8 -10.50 -8.31 4.83
C ALA A 8 -10.68 -8.19 3.31
N GLY A 9 -10.34 -7.03 2.73
CA GLY A 9 -10.29 -6.83 1.28
C GLY A 9 -9.20 -7.69 0.62
N ARG A 10 -8.90 -7.46 -0.68
CA ARG A 10 -7.90 -8.26 -1.42
C ARG A 10 -6.55 -8.34 -0.71
N LEU A 11 -6.01 -7.20 -0.27
CA LEU A 11 -4.75 -7.15 0.46
C LEU A 11 -4.91 -7.74 1.86
N GLY A 12 -5.96 -7.35 2.59
CA GLY A 12 -6.18 -7.77 3.97
C GLY A 12 -6.26 -9.28 4.13
N ILE A 13 -7.00 -9.98 3.25
CA ILE A 13 -7.09 -11.44 3.33
C ILE A 13 -5.76 -12.11 2.98
N CYS A 14 -5.00 -11.61 2.01
CA CYS A 14 -3.69 -12.14 1.68
C CYS A 14 -2.71 -12.02 2.84
N LEU A 15 -2.62 -10.84 3.46
CA LEU A 15 -1.75 -10.61 4.63
C LEU A 15 -2.18 -11.46 5.83
N ALA A 16 -3.50 -11.54 6.11
CA ALA A 16 -4.04 -12.33 7.20
C ALA A 16 -3.67 -13.81 7.09
N LEU A 17 -3.81 -14.39 5.90
CA LEU A 17 -3.49 -15.79 5.65
C LEU A 17 -1.98 -16.07 5.69
N LEU A 18 -1.15 -15.12 5.27
CA LEU A 18 0.30 -15.24 5.41
C LEU A 18 0.75 -15.16 6.87
N LEU A 19 0.14 -14.29 7.67
CA LEU A 19 0.39 -14.22 9.12
C LEU A 19 -0.05 -15.52 9.81
N GLU A 20 -1.21 -16.07 9.43
CA GLU A 20 -1.66 -17.37 9.97
C GLU A 20 -0.70 -18.49 9.59
N LYS A 21 -0.29 -18.57 8.33
CA LYS A 21 0.72 -19.53 7.84
C LYS A 21 2.06 -19.39 8.57
N ALA A 22 2.44 -18.17 8.98
CA ALA A 22 3.63 -17.89 9.80
C ALA A 22 3.47 -18.29 11.29
N GLY A 23 2.31 -18.84 11.68
CA GLY A 23 2.05 -19.40 13.00
C GLY A 23 1.37 -18.44 13.98
N TYR A 24 0.82 -17.33 13.53
CA TYR A 24 0.03 -16.42 14.35
C TYR A 24 -1.44 -16.87 14.40
N GLU A 25 -2.12 -16.56 15.51
CA GLU A 25 -3.58 -16.61 15.56
C GLU A 25 -4.12 -15.30 14.99
N VAL A 26 -5.03 -15.39 14.01
CA VAL A 26 -5.48 -14.24 13.25
C VAL A 26 -7.00 -14.05 13.34
N VAL A 27 -7.42 -12.84 13.70
CA VAL A 27 -8.82 -12.43 13.70
C VAL A 27 -8.99 -11.27 12.73
N VAL A 28 -9.87 -11.43 11.74
CA VAL A 28 -10.15 -10.37 10.76
C VAL A 28 -11.57 -9.85 10.91
N SER A 29 -11.79 -8.56 10.64
CA SER A 29 -13.13 -8.01 10.48
C SER A 29 -13.37 -7.50 9.06
N ASP A 30 -14.62 -7.63 8.61
CA ASP A 30 -15.10 -7.02 7.37
C ASP A 30 -16.60 -6.70 7.50
N CYS A 31 -17.02 -5.55 6.99
CA CYS A 31 -18.42 -5.12 7.05
C CYS A 31 -19.39 -5.96 6.20
N ARG A 32 -18.88 -6.78 5.28
CA ARG A 32 -19.68 -7.65 4.39
C ARG A 32 -20.04 -8.96 5.09
N HIS A 33 -21.21 -9.02 5.67
CA HIS A 33 -21.67 -10.17 6.46
C HIS A 33 -21.55 -11.51 5.73
N ASP A 34 -22.03 -11.61 4.48
CA ASP A 34 -21.97 -12.85 3.69
C ASP A 34 -20.53 -13.27 3.39
N TYR A 35 -19.64 -12.29 3.19
CA TYR A 35 -18.22 -12.53 2.98
C TYR A 35 -17.54 -13.10 4.24
N VAL A 36 -17.89 -12.57 5.41
CA VAL A 36 -17.41 -13.09 6.70
C VAL A 36 -17.86 -14.53 6.92
N ILE A 37 -19.13 -14.85 6.61
CA ILE A 37 -19.65 -16.24 6.63
C ILE A 37 -18.84 -17.11 5.68
N GLY A 38 -18.59 -16.65 4.46
CA GLY A 38 -17.76 -17.34 3.48
C GLY A 38 -16.35 -17.62 3.96
N LEU A 39 -15.69 -16.62 4.56
CA LEU A 39 -14.35 -16.78 5.13
C LEU A 39 -14.29 -17.85 6.23
N ASN A 40 -15.26 -17.85 7.16
CA ASN A 40 -15.33 -18.85 8.22
C ASN A 40 -15.64 -20.27 7.71
N ASN A 41 -16.44 -20.38 6.65
CA ASN A 41 -16.75 -21.65 5.98
C ASN A 41 -15.67 -22.07 4.97
N ARG A 42 -14.60 -21.28 4.76
CA ARG A 42 -13.55 -21.52 3.76
C ARG A 42 -14.05 -21.48 2.30
N VAL A 43 -15.14 -20.76 2.05
CA VAL A 43 -15.79 -20.65 0.73
C VAL A 43 -15.86 -19.19 0.32
N ILE A 44 -14.89 -18.76 -0.50
CA ILE A 44 -14.87 -17.41 -1.08
C ILE A 44 -14.55 -17.46 -2.57
N THR A 45 -15.00 -16.43 -3.28
CA THR A 45 -14.56 -16.19 -4.67
C THR A 45 -13.46 -15.13 -4.66
N THR A 46 -12.31 -15.47 -5.19
CA THR A 46 -11.16 -14.56 -5.28
C THR A 46 -10.45 -14.73 -6.62
N SER A 47 -9.89 -13.64 -7.13
CA SER A 47 -9.01 -13.65 -8.31
C SER A 47 -7.52 -13.70 -7.94
N GLU A 48 -7.19 -13.59 -6.63
CA GLU A 48 -5.81 -13.68 -6.18
C GLU A 48 -5.38 -15.14 -6.07
N PRO A 49 -4.28 -15.53 -6.73
CA PRO A 49 -3.72 -16.88 -6.62
C PRO A 49 -3.39 -17.25 -5.17
N GLU A 50 -3.40 -18.53 -4.87
CA GLU A 50 -3.03 -19.13 -3.58
C GLU A 50 -4.00 -18.83 -2.41
N VAL A 51 -4.84 -17.79 -2.49
CA VAL A 51 -5.71 -17.37 -1.36
C VAL A 51 -6.69 -18.46 -0.96
N ALA A 52 -7.32 -19.15 -1.91
CA ALA A 52 -8.26 -20.23 -1.62
C ALA A 52 -7.56 -21.39 -0.89
N GLU A 53 -6.39 -21.81 -1.37
CA GLU A 53 -5.59 -22.88 -0.76
C GLU A 53 -5.11 -22.51 0.65
N LEU A 54 -4.62 -21.27 0.81
CA LEU A 54 -4.19 -20.76 2.11
C LEU A 54 -5.35 -20.73 3.11
N LEU A 55 -6.53 -20.31 2.66
CA LEU A 55 -7.73 -20.24 3.50
C LEU A 55 -8.20 -21.63 3.91
N ASP A 56 -8.21 -22.60 3.00
CA ASP A 56 -8.58 -24.00 3.29
C ASP A 56 -7.67 -24.64 4.34
N ASN A 57 -6.38 -24.30 4.32
CA ASN A 57 -5.38 -24.82 5.25
C ASN A 57 -5.32 -24.05 6.58
N ALA A 58 -5.94 -22.86 6.66
CA ALA A 58 -5.88 -22.01 7.85
C ALA A 58 -6.65 -22.61 9.04
N LYS A 59 -5.94 -22.86 10.13
CA LYS A 59 -6.48 -23.46 11.37
C LYS A 59 -6.77 -22.43 12.46
N ASN A 60 -5.97 -21.37 12.50
CA ASN A 60 -6.01 -20.33 13.53
C ASN A 60 -6.52 -19.00 12.96
N PHE A 61 -7.52 -19.08 12.10
CA PHE A 61 -8.11 -17.94 11.41
C PHE A 61 -9.62 -17.85 11.72
N THR A 62 -10.06 -16.66 12.13
CA THR A 62 -11.47 -16.34 12.40
C THR A 62 -11.84 -15.00 11.78
N ALA A 63 -13.02 -14.91 11.19
CA ALA A 63 -13.57 -13.68 10.64
C ALA A 63 -14.82 -13.24 11.43
N VAL A 64 -14.93 -11.93 11.69
CA VAL A 64 -16.03 -11.29 12.42
C VAL A 64 -16.54 -10.08 11.64
N THR A 65 -17.71 -9.55 12.01
CA THR A 65 -18.27 -8.33 11.39
C THR A 65 -18.03 -7.07 12.21
N ASP A 66 -17.63 -7.21 13.46
CA ASP A 66 -17.43 -6.11 14.40
C ASP A 66 -15.94 -5.85 14.66
N ASN A 67 -15.47 -4.64 14.40
CA ASN A 67 -14.10 -4.21 14.67
C ASN A 67 -13.76 -4.29 16.16
N LEU A 68 -14.72 -4.03 17.05
CA LEU A 68 -14.50 -4.09 18.50
C LEU A 68 -14.13 -5.50 18.97
N GLU A 69 -14.62 -6.55 18.29
CA GLU A 69 -14.22 -7.92 18.60
C GLU A 69 -12.73 -8.17 18.26
N VAL A 70 -12.24 -7.60 17.15
CA VAL A 70 -10.82 -7.66 16.78
C VAL A 70 -9.98 -6.87 17.77
N ILE A 71 -10.36 -5.61 18.05
CA ILE A 71 -9.64 -4.72 18.96
C ILE A 71 -9.56 -5.35 20.36
N LYS A 72 -10.63 -6.00 20.83
CA LYS A 72 -10.67 -6.65 22.14
C LYS A 72 -9.67 -7.81 22.25
N GLN A 73 -9.55 -8.63 21.21
CA GLN A 73 -8.82 -9.88 21.24
C GLN A 73 -7.33 -9.76 20.87
N CYS A 74 -6.94 -8.68 20.18
CA CYS A 74 -5.61 -8.55 19.56
C CYS A 74 -4.86 -7.35 20.14
N ASP A 75 -3.52 -7.43 20.19
CA ASP A 75 -2.66 -6.33 20.62
C ASP A 75 -2.05 -5.58 19.44
N PHE A 76 -1.84 -6.26 18.32
CA PHE A 76 -1.39 -5.69 17.05
C PHE A 76 -2.52 -5.78 16.03
N ILE A 77 -3.01 -4.64 15.56
CA ILE A 77 -4.18 -4.55 14.70
C ILE A 77 -3.83 -3.78 13.43
N PHE A 78 -3.77 -4.48 12.31
CA PHE A 78 -3.64 -3.85 10.99
C PHE A 78 -4.98 -3.30 10.52
N THR A 79 -4.99 -2.08 9.97
CA THR A 79 -6.15 -1.56 9.24
C THR A 79 -5.84 -1.46 7.75
N LEU A 80 -6.67 -2.14 6.96
CA LEU A 80 -6.56 -2.26 5.50
C LEU A 80 -7.90 -1.89 4.83
N VAL A 81 -8.50 -0.82 5.34
CA VAL A 81 -9.77 -0.28 4.85
C VAL A 81 -9.58 0.56 3.58
N ALA A 82 -10.66 0.85 2.89
CA ALA A 82 -10.61 1.63 1.66
C ALA A 82 -10.27 3.10 1.94
N THR A 83 -9.34 3.65 1.15
CA THR A 83 -8.98 5.07 1.14
C THR A 83 -9.12 5.60 -0.30
N PRO A 84 -10.33 5.99 -0.75
CA PRO A 84 -10.54 6.49 -2.11
C PRO A 84 -9.89 7.86 -2.32
N SER A 85 -9.66 8.24 -3.60
CA SER A 85 -9.14 9.57 -3.91
C SER A 85 -10.24 10.61 -3.90
N LEU A 86 -9.92 11.78 -3.36
CA LEU A 86 -10.75 12.98 -3.44
C LEU A 86 -10.44 13.77 -4.73
N PRO A 87 -11.34 14.67 -5.17
CA PRO A 87 -11.07 15.57 -6.30
C PRO A 87 -9.85 16.50 -6.09
N SER A 88 -9.44 16.73 -4.85
CA SER A 88 -8.23 17.50 -4.52
C SER A 88 -6.92 16.75 -4.85
N GLY A 89 -7.00 15.45 -5.12
CA GLY A 89 -5.86 14.54 -5.24
C GLY A 89 -5.53 13.80 -3.94
N ASP A 90 -5.98 14.28 -2.79
CA ASP A 90 -5.76 13.62 -1.50
C ASP A 90 -6.49 12.29 -1.40
N TYR A 91 -6.08 11.46 -0.45
CA TYR A 91 -6.83 10.28 -0.03
C TYR A 91 -7.90 10.65 1.01
N ASP A 92 -9.10 10.10 0.85
CA ASP A 92 -10.14 10.12 1.88
C ASP A 92 -9.83 9.03 2.91
N VAL A 93 -9.41 9.45 4.09
CA VAL A 93 -9.06 8.56 5.21
C VAL A 93 -10.19 8.42 6.24
N SER A 94 -11.42 8.78 5.89
CA SER A 94 -12.59 8.70 6.78
C SER A 94 -12.80 7.29 7.35
N SER A 95 -12.55 6.24 6.55
CA SER A 95 -12.64 4.86 7.03
C SER A 95 -11.57 4.52 8.07
N VAL A 96 -10.38 5.13 8.01
CA VAL A 96 -9.32 4.96 9.04
C VAL A 96 -9.73 5.71 10.31
N TRP A 97 -10.28 6.92 10.17
CA TRP A 97 -10.83 7.66 11.31
C TRP A 97 -11.93 6.88 12.02
N GLN A 98 -12.77 6.14 11.29
CA GLN A 98 -13.78 5.28 11.93
C GLN A 98 -13.09 4.19 12.81
N VAL A 99 -12.01 3.59 12.34
CA VAL A 99 -11.23 2.62 13.16
C VAL A 99 -10.63 3.32 14.39
N VAL A 100 -10.13 4.54 14.26
CA VAL A 100 -9.64 5.34 15.40
C VAL A 100 -10.78 5.57 16.43
N GLU A 101 -11.98 5.91 15.98
CA GLU A 101 -13.14 6.08 16.86
C GLU A 101 -13.60 4.76 17.48
N ASP A 102 -13.46 3.62 16.80
CA ASP A 102 -13.72 2.29 17.38
C ASP A 102 -12.80 2.02 18.57
N PHE A 103 -11.50 2.39 18.49
CA PHE A 103 -10.58 2.31 19.64
C PHE A 103 -11.00 3.22 20.79
N LYS A 104 -11.42 4.45 20.50
CA LYS A 104 -11.81 5.44 21.53
C LYS A 104 -13.12 5.09 22.22
N SER A 105 -14.06 4.48 21.49
CA SER A 105 -15.37 4.10 21.99
C SER A 105 -15.39 2.74 22.69
N ALA A 106 -14.27 2.01 22.71
CA ALA A 106 -14.19 0.69 23.34
C ALA A 106 -14.47 0.74 24.84
N GLU A 107 -15.43 -0.05 25.30
CA GLU A 107 -15.79 -0.16 26.73
C GLU A 107 -14.78 -1.03 27.54
N PHE A 108 -13.66 -1.40 26.94
CA PHE A 108 -12.56 -2.18 27.54
C PHE A 108 -11.23 -1.46 27.31
N SER A 109 -10.19 -1.85 28.06
CA SER A 109 -8.88 -1.21 27.93
C SER A 109 -8.23 -1.50 26.58
N VAL A 110 -7.83 -0.44 25.89
CA VAL A 110 -7.05 -0.49 24.63
C VAL A 110 -5.60 -0.07 24.85
N ARG A 111 -5.23 0.31 26.07
CA ARG A 111 -3.87 0.77 26.43
C ARG A 111 -2.82 -0.28 26.11
N GLY A 112 -1.76 0.16 25.44
CA GLY A 112 -0.65 -0.71 25.00
C GLY A 112 -0.90 -1.46 23.71
N LYS A 113 -2.09 -1.33 23.10
CA LYS A 113 -2.35 -1.88 21.76
C LYS A 113 -1.69 -1.03 20.67
N THR A 114 -1.47 -1.63 19.52
CA THR A 114 -0.86 -0.98 18.36
C THR A 114 -1.81 -1.05 17.16
N LEU A 115 -2.18 0.12 16.64
CA LEU A 115 -2.86 0.27 15.36
C LEU A 115 -1.81 0.41 14.26
N ILE A 116 -1.81 -0.50 13.29
CA ILE A 116 -0.89 -0.49 12.15
C ILE A 116 -1.69 -0.12 10.90
N VAL A 117 -1.45 1.08 10.38
CA VAL A 117 -2.13 1.59 9.20
C VAL A 117 -1.42 1.05 7.96
N GLY A 118 -2.06 0.10 7.26
CA GLY A 118 -1.53 -0.56 6.07
C GLY A 118 -2.11 -0.04 4.75
N CYS A 119 -3.16 0.77 4.81
CA CYS A 119 -3.70 1.45 3.63
C CYS A 119 -2.94 2.74 3.31
N THR A 120 -3.06 3.24 2.08
CA THR A 120 -2.39 4.48 1.68
C THR A 120 -3.11 5.69 2.28
N THR A 121 -2.33 6.57 2.93
CA THR A 121 -2.77 7.80 3.60
C THR A 121 -2.06 9.02 3.01
N ASN A 122 -2.43 10.23 3.46
CA ASN A 122 -1.71 11.44 3.12
C ASN A 122 -0.60 11.70 4.13
N PRO A 123 0.53 12.33 3.75
CA PRO A 123 1.61 12.59 4.69
C PRO A 123 1.18 13.46 5.89
N GLY A 124 1.23 12.87 7.08
CA GLY A 124 0.82 13.46 8.36
C GLY A 124 -0.49 12.91 8.93
N ASP A 125 -1.22 12.06 8.19
CA ASP A 125 -2.44 11.44 8.70
C ASP A 125 -2.15 10.51 9.88
N CYS A 126 -1.08 9.70 9.81
CA CYS A 126 -0.71 8.80 10.90
C CYS A 126 -0.31 9.54 12.18
N ASP A 127 0.34 10.70 12.06
CA ASP A 127 0.62 11.57 13.21
C ASP A 127 -0.70 12.07 13.83
N ALA A 128 -1.67 12.48 13.02
CA ALA A 128 -2.99 12.92 13.50
C ALA A 128 -3.79 11.77 14.18
N PHE A 129 -3.68 10.55 13.68
CA PHE A 129 -4.27 9.37 14.33
C PHE A 129 -3.60 9.10 15.67
N GLN A 130 -2.26 9.20 15.76
CA GLN A 130 -1.50 9.05 17.00
C GLN A 130 -1.93 10.08 18.04
N ASP A 131 -2.02 11.37 17.66
CA ASP A 131 -2.47 12.44 18.56
C ASP A 131 -3.87 12.16 19.12
N SER A 132 -4.78 11.63 18.28
CA SER A 132 -6.15 11.28 18.70
C SER A 132 -6.24 10.09 19.65
N LEU A 133 -5.26 9.18 19.59
CA LEU A 133 -5.20 7.94 20.38
C LEU A 133 -4.23 8.03 21.57
N GLU A 134 -3.53 9.14 21.77
CA GLU A 134 -2.52 9.31 22.82
C GLU A 134 -3.08 9.07 24.22
N GLU A 135 -4.21 9.69 24.55
CA GLU A 135 -4.86 9.54 25.85
C GLU A 135 -5.32 8.10 26.11
N ALA A 136 -5.75 7.40 25.06
CA ALA A 136 -6.12 5.98 25.15
C ALA A 136 -4.90 5.06 25.32
N GLY A 137 -3.69 5.57 25.06
CA GLY A 137 -2.42 4.85 25.17
C GLY A 137 -2.25 3.78 24.10
N VAL A 138 -2.76 4.05 22.88
CA VAL A 138 -2.60 3.22 21.69
C VAL A 138 -1.45 3.78 20.85
N ASN A 139 -0.57 2.91 20.37
CA ASN A 139 0.49 3.29 19.44
C ASN A 139 -0.01 3.23 18.00
N VAL A 140 0.37 4.19 17.15
CA VAL A 140 0.05 4.18 15.73
C VAL A 140 1.32 3.97 14.91
N PHE A 141 1.28 2.99 14.03
CA PHE A 141 2.35 2.68 13.07
C PHE A 141 1.81 2.75 11.65
N TYR A 142 2.66 3.10 10.71
CA TYR A 142 2.38 3.05 9.28
C TYR A 142 3.16 1.92 8.62
N ASN A 143 2.47 1.05 7.90
CA ASN A 143 3.11 -0.08 7.22
C ASN A 143 2.41 -0.36 5.89
N PRO A 144 2.67 0.46 4.86
CA PRO A 144 2.06 0.32 3.54
C PRO A 144 2.73 -0.80 2.75
N GLU A 145 1.98 -1.34 1.78
CA GLU A 145 2.47 -2.39 0.89
C GLU A 145 2.80 -1.86 -0.51
N PHE A 146 3.75 -2.54 -1.17
CA PHE A 146 4.21 -2.27 -2.53
C PHE A 146 3.92 -3.50 -3.42
N ILE A 147 2.64 -3.78 -3.63
CA ILE A 147 2.16 -5.00 -4.30
C ILE A 147 1.44 -4.68 -5.60
N ALA A 148 1.32 -5.69 -6.49
CA ALA A 148 0.48 -5.64 -7.67
C ALA A 148 -0.72 -6.58 -7.52
N GLN A 149 -1.89 -6.17 -8.01
CA GLN A 149 -3.07 -7.04 -8.04
C GLN A 149 -2.82 -8.25 -8.95
N GLY A 150 -3.26 -9.42 -8.52
CA GLY A 150 -3.00 -10.69 -9.20
C GLY A 150 -1.72 -11.40 -8.77
N THR A 151 -0.90 -10.78 -7.90
CA THR A 151 0.34 -11.35 -7.37
C THR A 151 0.57 -10.99 -5.90
N ILE A 152 -0.47 -10.61 -5.17
CA ILE A 152 -0.36 -10.05 -3.81
C ILE A 152 0.37 -11.00 -2.86
N VAL A 153 -0.01 -12.27 -2.81
CA VAL A 153 0.62 -13.28 -1.92
C VAL A 153 2.12 -13.39 -2.23
N ARG A 154 2.47 -13.55 -3.51
CA ARG A 154 3.87 -13.63 -3.94
C ARG A 154 4.66 -12.37 -3.61
N ASP A 155 4.08 -11.20 -3.86
CA ASP A 155 4.75 -9.91 -3.66
C ASP A 155 4.95 -9.63 -2.16
N LEU A 156 3.99 -10.02 -1.29
CA LEU A 156 4.15 -9.98 0.17
C LEU A 156 5.26 -10.91 0.66
N GLN A 157 5.42 -12.10 0.05
CA GLN A 157 6.46 -13.07 0.42
C GLN A 157 7.84 -12.75 -0.17
N ARG A 158 7.94 -11.86 -1.15
CA ARG A 158 9.16 -11.53 -1.90
C ARG A 158 9.32 -10.03 -2.08
N ALA A 159 8.97 -9.26 -1.05
CA ALA A 159 9.08 -7.81 -1.11
C ALA A 159 10.54 -7.37 -1.30
N ASP A 160 10.79 -6.43 -2.21
CA ASP A 160 12.10 -5.78 -2.36
C ASP A 160 12.45 -4.97 -1.09
N MET A 161 11.42 -4.41 -0.42
CA MET A 161 11.55 -3.69 0.84
C MET A 161 10.28 -3.78 1.68
N VAL A 162 10.42 -3.68 2.99
CA VAL A 162 9.36 -3.42 3.96
C VAL A 162 9.55 -2.01 4.51
N LEU A 163 8.49 -1.24 4.60
CA LEU A 163 8.48 0.12 5.10
C LEU A 163 7.67 0.19 6.38
N ILE A 164 8.29 0.64 7.47
CA ILE A 164 7.65 0.78 8.77
C ILE A 164 7.85 2.22 9.25
N GLY A 165 6.75 2.92 9.50
CA GLY A 165 6.72 4.23 10.10
C GLY A 165 6.27 4.14 11.56
N GLY A 166 7.05 4.67 12.49
CA GLY A 166 6.70 4.62 13.91
C GLY A 166 7.72 5.37 14.76
N TYR A 167 7.50 5.33 16.09
CA TYR A 167 8.38 6.00 17.06
C TYR A 167 8.90 5.06 18.15
N ASP A 168 8.45 3.80 18.18
CA ASP A 168 8.79 2.80 19.20
C ASP A 168 9.61 1.66 18.57
N ASN A 169 10.84 1.45 19.08
CA ASN A 169 11.75 0.43 18.55
C ASN A 169 11.33 -0.99 18.95
N ASP A 170 10.69 -1.19 20.09
CA ASP A 170 10.26 -2.53 20.52
C ASP A 170 9.12 -3.02 19.62
N ILE A 171 8.21 -2.13 19.25
CA ILE A 171 7.14 -2.42 18.28
C ILE A 171 7.73 -2.66 16.88
N PHE A 172 8.72 -1.85 16.47
CA PHE A 172 9.43 -2.05 15.21
C PHE A 172 10.08 -3.44 15.14
N ASP A 173 10.72 -3.90 16.20
CA ASP A 173 11.36 -5.22 16.24
C ASP A 173 10.32 -6.35 16.11
N ILE A 174 9.16 -6.21 16.75
CA ILE A 174 8.05 -7.16 16.63
C ILE A 174 7.52 -7.21 15.19
N LEU A 175 7.29 -6.05 14.55
CA LEU A 175 6.83 -5.99 13.16
C LEU A 175 7.88 -6.55 12.21
N SER A 176 9.16 -6.27 12.44
CA SER A 176 10.26 -6.82 11.65
C SER A 176 10.30 -8.34 11.71
N GLU A 177 10.15 -8.92 12.90
CA GLU A 177 10.07 -10.38 13.08
C GLU A 177 8.84 -10.98 12.37
N MET A 178 7.68 -10.29 12.35
CA MET A 178 6.52 -10.74 11.57
C MET A 178 6.86 -10.85 10.09
N TYR A 179 7.53 -9.85 9.53
CA TYR A 179 7.93 -9.86 8.13
C TYR A 179 8.98 -10.92 7.83
N HIS A 180 9.98 -11.14 8.68
CA HIS A 180 10.94 -12.22 8.51
C HIS A 180 10.28 -13.62 8.47
N ARG A 181 9.16 -13.81 9.18
CA ARG A 181 8.39 -15.07 9.13
C ARG A 181 7.51 -15.22 7.90
N ILE A 182 7.01 -14.13 7.35
CA ILE A 182 6.18 -14.13 6.12
C ILE A 182 7.05 -14.28 4.88
N GLN A 183 8.20 -13.62 4.86
CA GLN A 183 9.06 -13.51 3.70
C GLN A 183 9.82 -14.80 3.41
N VAL A 184 9.97 -15.12 2.12
CA VAL A 184 10.83 -16.21 1.63
C VAL A 184 12.17 -15.67 1.10
N THR A 185 12.35 -14.36 1.14
CA THR A 185 13.58 -13.63 0.81
C THR A 185 13.94 -12.71 1.97
N GLU A 186 15.18 -12.23 2.02
CA GLU A 186 15.62 -11.23 3.00
C GLU A 186 15.24 -9.81 2.53
N PRO A 187 14.12 -9.22 3.00
CA PRO A 187 13.74 -7.88 2.59
C PRO A 187 14.61 -6.84 3.30
N LYS A 188 14.78 -5.69 2.66
CA LYS A 188 15.32 -4.51 3.34
C LYS A 188 14.22 -3.88 4.16
N ILE A 189 14.32 -3.91 5.49
CA ILE A 189 13.37 -3.26 6.38
C ILE A 189 13.84 -1.82 6.63
N ASN A 190 12.99 -0.86 6.32
CA ASN A 190 13.25 0.56 6.49
C ASN A 190 12.36 1.10 7.61
N PHE A 191 12.97 1.74 8.62
CA PHE A 191 12.28 2.33 9.76
C PHE A 191 12.48 3.84 9.78
N MET A 192 11.40 4.59 9.95
CA MET A 192 11.41 6.05 10.01
C MET A 192 10.15 6.58 10.70
N SER A 193 10.02 7.91 10.85
CA SER A 193 8.78 8.51 11.35
C SER A 193 7.59 8.20 10.42
N PRO A 194 6.35 8.13 10.94
CA PRO A 194 5.17 7.80 10.12
C PRO A 194 5.02 8.71 8.92
N LYS A 195 5.13 10.02 9.11
CA LYS A 195 5.03 11.00 8.02
C LYS A 195 6.11 10.82 6.95
N ALA A 196 7.34 10.47 7.33
CA ALA A 196 8.38 10.17 6.36
C ALA A 196 8.06 8.90 5.55
N ALA A 197 7.51 7.87 6.20
CA ALA A 197 7.10 6.64 5.54
C ALA A 197 5.90 6.88 4.59
N GLU A 198 4.94 7.71 4.96
CA GLU A 198 3.84 8.14 4.07
C GLU A 198 4.38 8.84 2.82
N ILE A 199 5.39 9.72 2.98
CA ILE A 199 6.08 10.37 1.85
C ILE A 199 6.78 9.32 0.97
N VAL A 200 7.52 8.37 1.56
CA VAL A 200 8.23 7.32 0.80
C VAL A 200 7.24 6.51 -0.05
N LYS A 201 6.09 6.15 0.53
CA LYS A 201 5.05 5.39 -0.18
C LYS A 201 4.61 6.10 -1.46
N LEU A 202 4.23 7.36 -1.37
CA LEU A 202 3.75 8.15 -2.51
C LEU A 202 4.89 8.51 -3.48
N ALA A 203 6.05 8.91 -2.95
CA ALA A 203 7.19 9.33 -3.75
C ALA A 203 7.77 8.18 -4.59
N THR A 204 7.74 6.94 -4.09
CA THR A 204 8.15 5.77 -4.87
C THR A 204 7.32 5.64 -6.15
N ASN A 205 6.00 5.71 -6.04
CA ASN A 205 5.13 5.62 -7.21
C ASN A 205 5.27 6.86 -8.13
N CYS A 206 5.47 8.06 -7.55
CA CYS A 206 5.76 9.27 -8.34
C CYS A 206 7.09 9.15 -9.13
N PHE A 207 8.09 8.48 -8.57
CA PHE A 207 9.33 8.22 -9.31
C PHE A 207 9.11 7.21 -10.45
N LEU A 208 8.29 6.18 -10.25
CA LEU A 208 7.95 5.23 -11.31
C LEU A 208 7.18 5.91 -12.45
N THR A 209 6.18 6.76 -12.13
CA THR A 209 5.46 7.54 -13.15
C THR A 209 6.38 8.48 -13.90
N THR A 210 7.39 9.06 -13.24
CA THR A 210 8.41 9.90 -13.88
C THR A 210 9.25 9.09 -14.89
N LYS A 211 9.68 7.87 -14.54
CA LYS A 211 10.45 7.00 -15.46
C LYS A 211 9.61 6.61 -16.69
N ILE A 212 8.34 6.26 -16.48
CA ILE A 212 7.41 5.89 -17.56
C ILE A 212 7.18 7.09 -18.49
N SER A 213 6.90 8.26 -17.92
CA SER A 213 6.70 9.50 -18.70
C SER A 213 7.95 9.90 -19.47
N TYR A 214 9.14 9.74 -18.89
CA TYR A 214 10.40 10.00 -19.59
C TYR A 214 10.57 9.06 -20.79
N ALA A 215 10.30 7.76 -20.60
CA ALA A 215 10.41 6.79 -21.70
C ALA A 215 9.43 7.10 -22.83
N ASN A 216 8.20 7.48 -22.49
CA ASN A 216 7.18 7.83 -23.47
C ASN A 216 7.52 9.14 -24.20
N MET A 217 7.96 10.17 -23.48
CA MET A 217 8.44 11.42 -24.09
C MET A 217 9.57 11.16 -25.09
N LEU A 218 10.53 10.31 -24.73
CA LEU A 218 11.63 9.97 -25.65
C LEU A 218 11.11 9.20 -26.89
N GLY A 219 10.16 8.29 -26.71
CA GLY A 219 9.53 7.57 -27.81
C GLY A 219 8.79 8.51 -28.76
N GLU A 220 8.04 9.51 -28.24
CA GLU A 220 7.41 10.55 -29.08
C GLU A 220 8.45 11.35 -29.90
N VAL A 221 9.54 11.79 -29.24
CA VAL A 221 10.64 12.52 -29.92
C VAL A 221 11.24 11.66 -31.02
N MET A 222 11.46 10.39 -30.80
CA MET A 222 12.03 9.49 -31.81
C MET A 222 11.05 9.23 -32.99
N THR A 223 9.76 9.04 -32.68
CA THR A 223 8.73 8.91 -33.71
C THR A 223 8.68 10.16 -34.59
N LEU A 224 8.69 11.34 -33.98
CA LEU A 224 8.72 12.62 -34.75
C LEU A 224 10.03 12.82 -35.55
N ALA A 225 11.11 12.18 -35.12
CA ALA A 225 12.39 12.19 -35.84
C ALA A 225 12.51 11.10 -36.93
N GLY A 226 11.47 10.25 -37.11
CA GLY A 226 11.48 9.13 -38.06
C GLY A 226 12.38 7.97 -37.63
N LEU A 227 12.52 7.74 -36.32
CA LEU A 227 13.38 6.71 -35.68
C LEU A 227 12.58 5.75 -34.81
N GLU A 228 11.32 5.53 -35.11
CA GLU A 228 10.37 4.70 -34.34
C GLU A 228 10.87 3.26 -34.16
N ASP A 229 11.54 2.70 -35.16
CA ASP A 229 12.10 1.34 -35.13
C ASP A 229 13.28 1.18 -34.14
N GLU A 230 13.88 2.29 -33.71
CA GLU A 230 15.05 2.29 -32.79
C GLU A 230 14.68 2.63 -31.34
N ILE A 231 13.43 2.89 -31.00
CA ILE A 231 12.98 3.34 -29.66
C ILE A 231 13.44 2.36 -28.58
N ASP A 232 13.18 1.07 -28.75
CA ASP A 232 13.58 0.04 -27.77
C ASP A 232 15.10 -0.08 -27.63
N THR A 233 15.84 0.12 -28.71
CA THR A 233 17.32 0.09 -28.70
C THR A 233 17.87 1.28 -27.91
N VAL A 234 17.36 2.47 -28.14
CA VAL A 234 17.80 3.69 -27.44
C VAL A 234 17.43 3.64 -25.95
N LEU A 235 16.18 3.27 -25.61
CA LEU A 235 15.76 3.12 -24.20
C LEU A 235 16.56 2.01 -23.51
N GLY A 236 16.86 0.92 -24.24
CA GLY A 236 17.73 -0.16 -23.76
C GLY A 236 19.12 0.35 -23.39
N ALA A 237 19.77 1.10 -24.30
CA ALA A 237 21.08 1.68 -24.08
C ALA A 237 21.12 2.65 -22.89
N ILE A 238 20.10 3.49 -22.74
CA ILE A 238 19.95 4.37 -21.55
C ILE A 238 19.78 3.54 -20.28
N GLY A 239 18.97 2.48 -20.33
CA GLY A 239 18.71 1.60 -19.19
C GLY A 239 19.91 0.71 -18.80
N ASP A 240 20.92 0.53 -19.65
CA ASP A 240 22.15 -0.19 -19.35
C ASP A 240 23.09 0.60 -18.44
N ASP A 241 22.92 1.93 -18.36
CA ASP A 241 23.59 2.71 -17.32
C ASP A 241 23.03 2.30 -15.94
N SER A 242 23.90 1.81 -15.06
CA SER A 242 23.52 1.32 -13.72
C SER A 242 22.87 2.39 -12.84
N ARG A 243 23.08 3.68 -13.15
CA ARG A 243 22.43 4.83 -12.46
C ARG A 243 20.97 4.98 -12.87
N VAL A 244 20.57 4.47 -14.03
CA VAL A 244 19.23 4.56 -14.60
C VAL A 244 18.46 3.25 -14.41
N GLY A 245 18.98 2.14 -14.90
CA GLY A 245 18.35 0.81 -14.85
C GLY A 245 17.16 0.65 -15.79
N ARG A 246 16.94 -0.56 -16.29
CA ARG A 246 15.92 -0.88 -17.31
C ARG A 246 14.48 -0.92 -16.78
N LYS A 247 14.24 -1.13 -15.47
CA LYS A 247 12.88 -1.26 -14.90
C LYS A 247 12.10 0.04 -15.13
N PHE A 248 10.87 -0.08 -15.63
CA PHE A 248 9.95 1.04 -15.94
C PHE A 248 10.44 2.01 -17.04
N LEU A 249 11.44 1.64 -17.81
CA LEU A 249 11.99 2.44 -18.90
C LEU A 249 11.65 1.78 -20.25
N LYS A 250 10.37 1.84 -20.62
CA LYS A 250 9.85 1.26 -21.87
C LYS A 250 8.79 2.18 -22.46
N TYR A 251 8.82 2.37 -23.77
CA TYR A 251 7.77 3.08 -24.53
C TYR A 251 6.47 2.26 -24.55
N GLY A 252 5.34 2.93 -24.41
CA GLY A 252 4.03 2.25 -24.44
C GLY A 252 2.86 3.19 -24.11
N TYR A 253 1.79 2.65 -23.53
CA TYR A 253 0.52 3.36 -23.32
C TYR A 253 0.49 4.35 -22.14
N GLY A 254 1.61 4.65 -21.52
CA GLY A 254 1.63 5.46 -20.32
C GLY A 254 1.37 4.63 -19.05
N TYR A 255 1.14 5.31 -17.94
CA TYR A 255 0.81 4.64 -16.68
C TYR A 255 -0.68 4.74 -16.36
N GLY A 256 -1.19 3.71 -15.72
CA GLY A 256 -2.58 3.59 -15.33
C GLY A 256 -2.75 2.71 -14.10
N GLY A 257 -3.91 2.07 -14.01
CA GLY A 257 -4.26 1.20 -12.89
C GLY A 257 -4.71 1.96 -11.63
N PRO A 258 -5.01 1.24 -10.54
CA PRO A 258 -5.62 1.83 -9.36
C PRO A 258 -4.63 2.56 -8.44
N CYS A 259 -3.31 2.41 -8.63
CA CYS A 259 -2.30 2.91 -7.69
C CYS A 259 -1.51 4.10 -8.26
N LEU A 260 -0.83 3.92 -9.42
CA LEU A 260 0.12 4.90 -9.93
C LEU A 260 -0.47 6.30 -10.13
N PRO A 261 -1.65 6.48 -10.80
CA PRO A 261 -2.22 7.81 -10.98
C PRO A 261 -2.65 8.45 -9.66
N ARG A 262 -3.19 7.65 -8.73
CA ARG A 262 -3.68 8.14 -7.44
C ARG A 262 -2.54 8.61 -6.54
N ASP A 263 -1.51 7.80 -6.37
CA ASP A 263 -0.34 8.12 -5.54
C ASP A 263 0.42 9.32 -6.13
N ASN A 264 0.52 9.39 -7.47
CA ASN A 264 1.14 10.51 -8.17
C ASN A 264 0.41 11.84 -7.90
N ARG A 265 -0.93 11.84 -8.00
CA ARG A 265 -1.78 13.02 -7.71
C ARG A 265 -1.75 13.40 -6.24
N SER A 266 -1.78 12.42 -5.33
CA SER A 266 -1.69 12.67 -3.89
C SER A 266 -0.33 13.29 -3.50
N PHE A 267 0.76 12.78 -4.06
CA PHE A 267 2.08 13.38 -3.85
C PHE A 267 2.18 14.81 -4.40
N ALA A 268 1.60 15.06 -5.59
CA ALA A 268 1.52 16.39 -6.18
C ALA A 268 0.71 17.37 -5.32
N ALA A 269 -0.44 16.93 -4.79
CA ALA A 269 -1.28 17.71 -3.90
C ALA A 269 -0.54 18.06 -2.60
N PHE A 270 0.15 17.09 -2.00
CA PHE A 270 0.98 17.32 -0.81
C PHE A 270 2.11 18.31 -1.10
N ALA A 271 2.86 18.14 -2.19
CA ALA A 271 3.93 19.05 -2.58
C ALA A 271 3.41 20.50 -2.75
N LYS A 272 2.23 20.67 -3.35
CA LYS A 272 1.56 21.96 -3.48
C LYS A 272 1.20 22.57 -2.12
N LYS A 273 0.69 21.79 -1.18
CA LYS A 273 0.42 22.24 0.20
C LYS A 273 1.68 22.71 0.92
N MET A 274 2.83 22.09 0.62
CA MET A 274 4.13 22.51 1.14
C MET A 274 4.72 23.75 0.43
N GLY A 275 4.00 24.35 -0.52
CA GLY A 275 4.42 25.55 -1.24
C GLY A 275 5.28 25.27 -2.49
N LEU A 276 5.43 24.02 -2.90
CA LEU A 276 6.19 23.68 -4.10
C LEU A 276 5.34 23.91 -5.36
N VAL A 277 5.62 24.97 -6.11
CA VAL A 277 4.85 25.36 -7.31
C VAL A 277 5.05 24.38 -8.46
N TYR A 278 6.30 23.97 -8.70
CA TYR A 278 6.63 23.00 -9.77
C TYR A 278 6.95 21.66 -9.11
N ASN A 279 6.20 20.64 -9.49
CA ASN A 279 6.43 19.27 -9.00
C ASN A 279 6.26 18.25 -10.14
N LEU A 280 7.03 17.18 -10.06
CA LEU A 280 7.05 16.12 -11.07
C LEU A 280 5.72 15.36 -11.14
N GLY A 281 5.03 15.18 -10.02
CA GLY A 281 3.75 14.47 -10.00
C GLY A 281 2.70 15.16 -10.89
N TYR A 282 2.57 16.48 -10.78
CA TYR A 282 1.67 17.25 -11.64
C TYR A 282 2.12 17.23 -13.11
N THR A 283 3.43 17.40 -13.34
CA THR A 283 3.98 17.43 -14.70
C THR A 283 3.79 16.10 -15.43
N THR A 284 4.04 14.99 -14.74
CA THR A 284 3.89 13.66 -15.33
C THR A 284 2.43 13.26 -15.52
N ASP A 285 1.53 13.70 -14.63
CA ASP A 285 0.08 13.45 -14.79
C ASP A 285 -0.45 14.11 -16.06
N ASN A 286 -0.13 15.40 -16.26
CA ASN A 286 -0.49 16.12 -17.50
C ASN A 286 0.15 15.47 -18.73
N PHE A 287 1.44 15.13 -18.68
CA PHE A 287 2.11 14.47 -19.79
C PHE A 287 1.46 13.13 -20.14
N ASN A 288 1.04 12.35 -19.15
CA ASN A 288 0.40 11.07 -19.37
C ASN A 288 -0.93 11.19 -20.15
N ASP A 289 -1.70 12.25 -19.89
CA ASP A 289 -2.93 12.54 -20.63
C ASP A 289 -2.63 13.00 -22.07
N GLU A 290 -1.64 13.89 -22.27
CA GLU A 290 -1.19 14.34 -23.60
C GLU A 290 -0.59 13.18 -24.42
N HIS A 291 0.15 12.28 -23.78
CA HIS A 291 0.69 11.08 -24.43
C HIS A 291 -0.41 10.17 -24.99
N ALA A 292 -1.52 10.01 -24.29
CA ALA A 292 -2.67 9.26 -24.79
C ALA A 292 -3.27 9.90 -26.05
N ILE A 293 -3.29 11.23 -26.12
CA ILE A 293 -3.71 11.99 -27.34
C ILE A 293 -2.70 11.77 -28.46
N PHE A 294 -1.40 11.83 -28.18
CA PHE A 294 -0.36 11.56 -29.17
C PHE A 294 -0.55 10.19 -29.84
N LEU A 295 -0.73 9.13 -29.03
CA LEU A 295 -0.92 7.77 -29.52
C LEU A 295 -2.18 7.58 -30.38
N THR A 296 -3.19 8.43 -30.25
CA THR A 296 -4.41 8.35 -31.06
C THR A 296 -4.26 9.07 -32.41
N ASN A 297 -3.26 9.94 -32.58
CA ASN A 297 -3.01 10.73 -33.76
C ASN A 297 -1.91 10.17 -34.67
N TYR A 298 -1.14 9.21 -34.16
CA TYR A 298 -0.08 8.48 -34.84
C TYR A 298 -0.35 6.97 -34.87
#